data_4ab0df59996a85930e07dd12d0403b72
#
_entry.id   4ab0df59996a85930e07dd12d0403b72
#
_cell.length_a   1.000
_cell.length_b   1.000
_cell.length_c   1.000
_cell.angle_alpha   90.00
_cell.angle_beta   90.00
_cell.angle_gamma   90.00
#
_symmetry.space_group_name_H-M   'P 1'
#
loop_
_entity.id
_entity.type
_entity.pdbx_description
1 polymer ?
#
loop_
_entity_poly.entity_id
_entity_poly.type
_entity_poly.pdbx_seq_one_letter_code
_entity_poly.pdbx_strand_id
1 'polypeptide(L)'
;MTALAATIAAVAAPFVLADEKGMLHVPDAGEVRLQTISRSDNEAEWPFSVASGLLACVWSGGRRVVSFIETPDDPDDEHDAAPGRHVIVSANPFELTFLNISSRDLFLPADNVETLIKRVAPFEALGQRLCDQPQGTIVGPGEL
;
A
#
# COMPACT_ATOMS: atom_id res chain seq x y z
N MET A 1 63.42 -34.71 14.04
CA MET A 1 62.53 -33.75 14.67
C MET A 1 61.77 -32.98 13.60
N THR A 2 60.59 -33.40 13.26
CA THR A 2 59.75 -32.84 12.23
C THR A 2 58.64 -32.04 12.91
N ALA A 3 58.66 -30.71 12.76
CA ALA A 3 57.65 -29.83 13.29
C ALA A 3 56.48 -29.77 12.33
N LEU A 4 55.31 -30.21 12.75
CA LEU A 4 54.04 -30.07 12.05
C LEU A 4 53.50 -28.63 12.29
N ALA A 5 53.49 -27.80 11.27
CA ALA A 5 52.81 -26.52 11.29
C ALA A 5 51.34 -26.72 10.98
N ALA A 6 50.47 -26.54 11.99
CA ALA A 6 49.03 -26.54 11.80
C ALA A 6 48.57 -25.17 11.29
N THR A 7 48.17 -25.10 10.04
CA THR A 7 47.51 -23.93 9.47
C THR A 7 46.04 -23.91 9.86
N ILE A 8 45.67 -22.96 10.74
CA ILE A 8 44.27 -22.70 11.05
C ILE A 8 43.69 -21.83 9.95
N ALA A 9 42.85 -22.42 9.07
CA ALA A 9 42.07 -21.67 8.11
C ALA A 9 40.90 -21.02 8.85
N ALA A 10 40.95 -19.72 9.05
CA ALA A 10 39.81 -18.94 9.51
C ALA A 10 38.79 -18.85 8.41
N VAL A 11 37.71 -19.59 8.55
CA VAL A 11 36.52 -19.44 7.68
C VAL A 11 35.82 -18.18 8.11
N ALA A 12 36.01 -17.07 7.38
CA ALA A 12 35.21 -15.87 7.51
C ALA A 12 33.82 -16.19 6.92
N ALA A 13 32.84 -16.46 7.76
CA ALA A 13 31.45 -16.51 7.33
C ALA A 13 31.06 -15.10 6.84
N PRO A 14 30.47 -14.94 5.65
CA PRO A 14 29.92 -13.66 5.25
C PRO A 14 28.80 -13.33 6.22
N PHE A 15 28.96 -12.26 6.99
CA PHE A 15 27.85 -11.61 7.66
C PHE A 15 26.94 -11.11 6.55
N VAL A 16 25.87 -11.85 6.28
CA VAL A 16 24.72 -11.33 5.55
C VAL A 16 24.14 -10.28 6.49
N LEU A 17 24.42 -9.00 6.20
CA LEU A 17 23.69 -7.90 6.79
C LEU A 17 22.24 -8.15 6.43
N ALA A 18 21.44 -8.60 7.40
CA ALA A 18 20.00 -8.63 7.28
C ALA A 18 19.59 -7.21 6.89
N ASP A 19 18.88 -7.10 5.78
CA ASP A 19 18.37 -5.85 5.25
C ASP A 19 17.58 -5.19 6.39
N GLU A 20 18.14 -4.16 7.01
CA GLU A 20 17.52 -3.41 8.10
C GLU A 20 16.41 -2.51 7.53
N LYS A 21 15.43 -3.09 6.85
CA LYS A 21 14.14 -2.45 6.65
C LYS A 21 13.40 -2.48 7.99
N GLY A 22 13.97 -1.74 8.93
CA GLY A 22 13.46 -1.65 10.29
C GLY A 22 12.12 -0.92 10.35
N MET A 23 11.56 -0.87 11.54
CA MET A 23 10.27 -0.26 11.86
C MET A 23 10.15 1.23 11.45
N LEU A 24 11.28 1.88 11.13
CA LEU A 24 11.37 3.28 10.68
C LEU A 24 11.60 3.42 9.17
N HIS A 25 11.56 2.33 8.40
CA HIS A 25 11.69 2.41 6.95
C HIS A 25 10.51 3.18 6.36
N VAL A 26 10.80 4.25 5.63
CA VAL A 26 9.82 4.98 4.82
C VAL A 26 9.84 4.38 3.42
N PRO A 27 8.74 3.76 2.96
CA PRO A 27 8.70 3.15 1.65
C PRO A 27 8.90 4.18 0.55
N ASP A 28 9.66 3.82 -0.48
CA ASP A 28 9.78 4.62 -1.69
C ASP A 28 8.73 4.21 -2.75
N ALA A 29 8.65 5.02 -3.82
CA ALA A 29 7.67 4.78 -4.89
C ALA A 29 7.86 3.42 -5.61
N GLY A 30 9.08 2.88 -5.63
CA GLY A 30 9.37 1.58 -6.24
C GLY A 30 8.88 0.39 -5.43
N GLU A 31 8.55 0.58 -4.16
CA GLU A 31 8.04 -0.48 -3.27
C GLU A 31 6.51 -0.58 -3.28
N VAL A 32 5.83 0.42 -3.82
CA VAL A 32 4.36 0.47 -3.88
C VAL A 32 3.84 -0.45 -4.98
N ARG A 33 2.77 -1.19 -4.69
CA ARG A 33 2.00 -1.96 -5.66
C ARG A 33 0.72 -1.19 -5.93
N LEU A 34 0.32 -1.10 -7.17
CA LEU A 34 -0.80 -0.30 -7.62
C LEU A 34 -1.78 -1.14 -8.45
N GLN A 35 -3.06 -0.88 -8.25
CA GLN A 35 -4.13 -1.40 -9.09
C GLN A 35 -5.14 -0.30 -9.39
N THR A 36 -5.48 -0.14 -10.67
CA THR A 36 -6.58 0.74 -11.06
C THR A 36 -7.91 0.12 -10.64
N ILE A 37 -8.74 0.88 -9.95
CA ILE A 37 -10.11 0.49 -9.59
C ILE A 37 -11.10 1.57 -9.97
N SER A 38 -12.34 1.18 -10.26
CA SER A 38 -13.39 2.10 -10.66
C SER A 38 -14.75 1.70 -10.09
N ARG A 39 -15.65 2.69 -10.01
CA ARG A 39 -17.04 2.46 -9.60
C ARG A 39 -17.76 1.51 -10.55
N SER A 40 -17.52 1.60 -11.87
CA SER A 40 -18.17 0.76 -12.87
C SER A 40 -17.92 -0.73 -12.65
N ASP A 41 -16.79 -1.10 -12.07
CA ASP A 41 -16.43 -2.49 -11.77
C ASP A 41 -16.91 -2.94 -10.38
N ASN A 42 -17.35 -2.00 -9.52
CA ASN A 42 -17.63 -2.24 -8.10
C ASN A 42 -18.85 -1.44 -7.59
N GLU A 43 -19.88 -1.26 -8.42
CA GLU A 43 -20.95 -0.27 -8.18
C GLU A 43 -21.71 -0.47 -6.86
N ALA A 44 -21.95 -1.72 -6.46
CA ALA A 44 -22.70 -2.05 -5.24
C ALA A 44 -21.95 -1.73 -3.94
N GLU A 45 -20.62 -1.65 -3.97
CA GLU A 45 -19.76 -1.56 -2.79
C GLU A 45 -18.82 -0.34 -2.81
N TRP A 46 -18.95 0.53 -3.81
CA TRP A 46 -18.05 1.66 -4.02
C TRP A 46 -18.11 2.68 -2.88
N PRO A 47 -17.04 2.86 -2.10
CA PRO A 47 -17.06 3.74 -0.94
C PRO A 47 -16.55 5.16 -1.21
N PHE A 48 -15.98 5.43 -2.40
CA PHE A 48 -15.27 6.66 -2.69
C PHE A 48 -16.14 7.70 -3.41
N SER A 49 -15.87 8.98 -3.17
CA SER A 49 -16.60 10.09 -3.78
C SER A 49 -16.24 10.35 -5.24
N VAL A 50 -15.11 9.82 -5.71
CA VAL A 50 -14.65 9.89 -7.11
C VAL A 50 -14.92 8.58 -7.84
N ALA A 51 -15.02 8.63 -9.18
CA ALA A 51 -15.43 7.48 -9.99
C ALA A 51 -14.33 6.43 -10.17
N SER A 52 -13.07 6.79 -10.04
CA SER A 52 -11.93 5.90 -10.24
C SER A 52 -10.70 6.39 -9.47
N GLY A 53 -9.73 5.52 -9.32
CA GLY A 53 -8.46 5.83 -8.68
C GLY A 53 -7.53 4.63 -8.64
N LEU A 54 -6.48 4.76 -7.86
CA LEU A 54 -5.48 3.72 -7.65
C LEU A 54 -5.61 3.15 -6.24
N LEU A 55 -5.80 1.86 -6.16
CA LEU A 55 -5.60 1.12 -4.93
C LEU A 55 -4.10 0.83 -4.81
N ALA A 56 -3.52 1.21 -3.69
CA ALA A 56 -2.10 1.04 -3.43
C ALA A 56 -1.88 0.15 -2.22
N CYS A 57 -0.86 -0.69 -2.26
CA CYS A 57 -0.39 -1.40 -1.08
C CYS A 57 1.11 -1.29 -0.94
N VAL A 58 1.55 -1.08 0.30
CA VAL A 58 2.95 -1.00 0.67
C VAL A 58 3.18 -1.65 2.03
N TRP A 59 4.36 -2.22 2.21
CA TRP A 59 4.82 -2.65 3.53
C TRP A 59 5.47 -1.48 4.25
N SER A 60 4.96 -1.14 5.41
CA SER A 60 5.47 -0.07 6.26
C SER A 60 5.43 -0.49 7.73
N GLY A 61 6.56 -0.39 8.42
CA GLY A 61 6.66 -0.80 9.82
C GLY A 61 6.31 -2.28 10.07
N GLY A 62 6.60 -3.18 9.11
CA GLY A 62 6.26 -4.60 9.18
C GLY A 62 4.76 -4.90 8.97
N ARG A 63 3.98 -3.92 8.53
CA ARG A 63 2.54 -4.03 8.28
C ARG A 63 2.20 -3.69 6.83
N ARG A 64 1.14 -4.31 6.31
CA ARG A 64 0.55 -3.93 5.03
C ARG A 64 -0.29 -2.68 5.23
N VAL A 65 -0.04 -1.66 4.44
CA VAL A 65 -0.82 -0.42 4.42
C VAL A 65 -1.50 -0.32 3.07
N VAL A 66 -2.82 -0.31 3.09
CA VAL A 66 -3.66 -0.15 1.90
C VAL A 66 -4.17 1.27 1.86
N SER A 67 -4.06 1.92 0.71
CA SER A 67 -4.60 3.26 0.49
C SER A 67 -5.30 3.36 -0.87
N PHE A 68 -6.23 4.29 -0.97
CA PHE A 68 -6.83 4.70 -2.23
C PHE A 68 -6.33 6.09 -2.57
N ILE A 69 -5.87 6.27 -3.81
CA ILE A 69 -5.30 7.50 -4.33
C ILE A 69 -6.21 7.99 -5.46
N GLU A 70 -6.70 9.22 -5.32
CA GLU A 70 -7.46 9.90 -6.37
C GLU A 70 -6.54 10.14 -7.58
N THR A 71 -7.01 9.76 -8.76
CA THR A 71 -6.33 10.14 -10.00
C THR A 71 -6.84 11.48 -10.49
N PRO A 72 -5.98 12.39 -10.98
CA PRO A 72 -6.42 13.65 -11.59
C PRO A 72 -7.37 13.40 -12.76
N ASP A 73 -8.41 14.23 -12.90
CA ASP A 73 -9.36 14.13 -14.01
C ASP A 73 -8.76 14.49 -15.36
N ASP A 74 -7.63 15.19 -15.40
CA ASP A 74 -6.92 15.60 -16.61
C ASP A 74 -5.47 15.11 -16.58
N PRO A 75 -5.11 14.11 -17.41
CA PRO A 75 -3.74 13.60 -17.46
C PRO A 75 -2.75 14.58 -18.12
N ASP A 76 -3.22 15.65 -18.77
CA ASP A 76 -2.36 16.64 -19.45
C ASP A 76 -1.92 17.78 -18.53
N ASP A 77 -2.46 17.90 -17.32
CA ASP A 77 -2.03 18.88 -16.31
C ASP A 77 -0.78 18.42 -15.51
N GLU A 78 0.22 17.90 -16.19
CA GLU A 78 1.48 17.46 -15.55
C GLU A 78 2.32 18.57 -14.91
N HIS A 79 1.96 19.84 -15.09
CA HIS A 79 2.80 20.95 -14.65
C HIS A 79 2.46 21.52 -13.27
N ASP A 80 1.32 21.17 -12.67
CA ASP A 80 0.89 21.61 -11.33
C ASP A 80 0.07 20.55 -10.57
N ALA A 81 0.19 19.28 -10.91
CA ALA A 81 -0.53 18.23 -10.20
C ALA A 81 -0.02 18.15 -8.76
N ALA A 82 -0.75 18.78 -7.84
CA ALA A 82 -0.65 18.45 -6.44
C ALA A 82 -0.77 16.92 -6.29
N PRO A 83 0.01 16.28 -5.41
CA PRO A 83 -0.11 14.85 -5.20
C PRO A 83 -1.58 14.52 -4.95
N GLY A 84 -2.13 13.55 -5.69
CA GLY A 84 -3.54 13.17 -5.58
C GLY A 84 -3.90 12.91 -4.13
N ARG A 85 -5.09 13.35 -3.73
CA ARG A 85 -5.58 13.07 -2.37
C ARG A 85 -5.63 11.56 -2.17
N HIS A 86 -5.35 11.12 -0.97
CA HIS A 86 -5.39 9.70 -0.63
C HIS A 86 -6.07 9.48 0.72
N VAL A 87 -6.62 8.30 0.90
CA VAL A 87 -7.17 7.79 2.16
C VAL A 87 -6.62 6.43 2.47
N ILE A 88 -6.45 6.14 3.75
CA ILE A 88 -6.14 4.80 4.23
C ILE A 88 -7.40 3.95 4.17
N VAL A 89 -7.30 2.78 3.58
CA VAL A 89 -8.38 1.80 3.43
C VAL A 89 -8.18 0.71 4.47
N SER A 90 -8.94 0.77 5.55
CA SER A 90 -8.83 -0.15 6.67
C SER A 90 -10.20 -0.47 7.27
N ALA A 91 -10.42 -1.73 7.63
CA ALA A 91 -11.58 -2.15 8.42
C ALA A 91 -11.42 -1.84 9.93
N ASN A 92 -10.26 -1.35 10.35
CA ASN A 92 -10.06 -0.87 11.71
C ASN A 92 -10.70 0.51 11.86
N PRO A 93 -11.71 0.69 12.74
CA PRO A 93 -12.42 1.95 12.87
C PRO A 93 -11.53 3.12 13.30
N PHE A 94 -10.50 2.86 14.10
CA PHE A 94 -9.54 3.89 14.51
C PHE A 94 -8.72 4.39 13.32
N GLU A 95 -8.11 3.49 12.56
CA GLU A 95 -7.31 3.84 11.38
C GLU A 95 -8.17 4.56 10.33
N LEU A 96 -9.36 4.01 10.05
CA LEU A 96 -10.28 4.59 9.08
C LEU A 96 -10.71 6.01 9.44
N THR A 97 -10.91 6.29 10.72
CA THR A 97 -11.38 7.59 11.19
C THR A 97 -10.24 8.58 11.37
N PHE A 98 -9.19 8.21 12.09
CA PHE A 98 -8.16 9.17 12.51
C PHE A 98 -7.11 9.44 11.44
N LEU A 99 -6.73 8.43 10.65
CA LEU A 99 -5.72 8.62 9.60
C LEU A 99 -6.27 9.37 8.38
N ASN A 100 -7.59 9.48 8.26
CA ASN A 100 -8.25 10.11 7.12
C ASN A 100 -8.90 11.46 7.42
N ILE A 101 -8.61 12.08 8.55
CA ILE A 101 -9.27 13.34 8.98
C ILE A 101 -9.20 14.43 7.91
N SER A 102 -8.05 14.60 7.25
CA SER A 102 -7.83 15.65 6.24
C SER A 102 -8.41 15.33 4.86
N SER A 103 -8.74 14.07 4.60
CA SER A 103 -9.23 13.60 3.29
C SER A 103 -10.56 12.84 3.40
N ARG A 104 -11.30 13.10 4.46
CA ARG A 104 -12.57 12.40 4.76
C ARG A 104 -13.60 12.53 3.65
N ASP A 105 -13.60 13.63 2.93
CA ASP A 105 -14.48 13.92 1.80
C ASP A 105 -14.23 13.02 0.57
N LEU A 106 -13.13 12.27 0.58
CA LEU A 106 -12.85 11.26 -0.44
C LEU A 106 -13.72 10.00 -0.28
N PHE A 107 -14.33 9.81 0.89
CA PHE A 107 -15.34 8.80 1.10
C PHE A 107 -16.75 9.33 0.80
N LEU A 108 -17.61 8.48 0.23
CA LEU A 108 -19.05 8.76 0.17
C LEU A 108 -19.62 8.84 1.58
N PRO A 109 -20.59 9.75 1.83
CA PRO A 109 -21.26 9.81 3.12
C PRO A 109 -21.83 8.47 3.55
N ALA A 110 -21.64 8.11 4.82
CA ALA A 110 -22.20 6.92 5.46
C ALA A 110 -22.87 7.32 6.77
N ASP A 111 -23.95 6.63 7.13
CA ASP A 111 -24.73 6.95 8.34
C ASP A 111 -23.92 6.77 9.62
N ASN A 112 -22.97 5.84 9.59
CA ASN A 112 -22.07 5.56 10.69
C ASN A 112 -20.78 4.90 10.20
N VAL A 113 -19.80 4.78 11.09
CA VAL A 113 -18.49 4.19 10.77
C VAL A 113 -18.60 2.71 10.43
N GLU A 114 -19.54 1.98 11.01
CA GLU A 114 -19.76 0.57 10.70
C GLU A 114 -20.18 0.36 9.24
N THR A 115 -21.08 1.20 8.74
CA THR A 115 -21.49 1.17 7.32
C THR A 115 -20.30 1.46 6.39
N LEU A 116 -19.48 2.43 6.75
CA LEU A 116 -18.27 2.74 5.99
C LEU A 116 -17.29 1.56 5.99
N ILE A 117 -17.05 0.94 7.15
CA ILE A 117 -16.21 -0.27 7.27
C ILE A 117 -16.70 -1.37 6.33
N LYS A 118 -17.98 -1.65 6.29
CA LYS A 118 -18.58 -2.68 5.42
C LYS A 118 -18.30 -2.39 3.93
N ARG A 119 -18.32 -1.11 3.55
CA ARG A 119 -18.04 -0.69 2.17
C ARG A 119 -16.56 -0.78 1.81
N VAL A 120 -15.66 -0.46 2.73
CA VAL A 120 -14.21 -0.46 2.47
C VAL A 120 -13.58 -1.85 2.60
N ALA A 121 -14.17 -2.76 3.37
CA ALA A 121 -13.59 -4.07 3.66
C ALA A 121 -13.20 -4.88 2.41
N PRO A 122 -14.00 -4.95 1.33
CA PRO A 122 -13.60 -5.63 0.10
C PRO A 122 -12.35 -5.01 -0.55
N PHE A 123 -12.21 -3.70 -0.48
CA PHE A 123 -11.05 -2.98 -1.05
C PHE A 123 -9.80 -3.14 -0.18
N GLU A 124 -9.95 -3.19 1.13
CA GLU A 124 -8.84 -3.58 2.01
C GLU A 124 -8.37 -5.00 1.68
N ALA A 125 -9.27 -5.96 1.54
CA ALA A 125 -8.94 -7.34 1.18
C ALA A 125 -8.23 -7.42 -0.19
N LEU A 126 -8.68 -6.67 -1.17
CA LEU A 126 -8.05 -6.56 -2.49
C LEU A 126 -6.64 -5.98 -2.37
N GLY A 127 -6.48 -4.90 -1.63
CA GLY A 127 -5.18 -4.27 -1.37
C GLY A 127 -4.21 -5.19 -0.61
N GLN A 128 -4.72 -5.99 0.32
CA GLN A 128 -3.91 -7.01 1.02
C GLN A 128 -3.34 -8.04 0.03
N ARG A 129 -4.13 -8.51 -0.94
CA ARG A 129 -3.65 -9.40 -2.01
C ARG A 129 -2.65 -8.71 -2.92
N LEU A 130 -2.85 -7.42 -3.18
CA LEU A 130 -1.93 -6.61 -3.97
C LEU A 130 -0.54 -6.53 -3.31
N CYS A 131 -0.47 -6.48 -1.99
CA CYS A 131 0.78 -6.53 -1.23
C CYS A 131 1.55 -7.86 -1.37
N ASP A 132 0.88 -8.93 -1.78
CA ASP A 132 1.52 -10.23 -2.03
C ASP A 132 2.23 -10.28 -3.40
N GLN A 133 1.98 -9.30 -4.26
CA GLN A 133 2.67 -9.16 -5.54
C GLN A 133 4.10 -8.62 -5.37
N PRO A 134 4.98 -8.81 -6.36
CA PRO A 134 6.30 -8.20 -6.34
C PRO A 134 6.25 -6.67 -6.20
N GLN A 135 7.28 -6.10 -5.60
CA GLN A 135 7.42 -4.64 -5.50
C GLN A 135 7.31 -3.98 -6.89
N GLY A 136 6.65 -2.83 -6.95
CA GLY A 136 6.47 -2.08 -8.19
C GLY A 136 5.46 -2.68 -9.17
N THR A 137 4.71 -3.72 -8.77
CA THR A 137 3.64 -4.28 -9.60
C THR A 137 2.56 -3.24 -9.86
N ILE A 138 2.17 -3.10 -11.12
CA ILE A 138 1.05 -2.27 -11.57
C ILE A 138 0.05 -3.18 -12.28
N VAL A 139 -1.16 -3.21 -11.77
CA VAL A 139 -2.25 -4.10 -12.23
C VAL A 139 -3.37 -3.26 -12.83
N GLY A 140 -3.94 -3.71 -13.93
CA GLY A 140 -5.11 -3.12 -14.54
C GLY A 140 -6.42 -3.48 -13.81
N PRO A 141 -7.56 -2.90 -14.25
CA PRO A 141 -8.86 -3.19 -13.67
C PRO A 141 -9.20 -4.68 -13.72
N GLY A 142 -9.60 -5.26 -12.58
CA GLY A 142 -10.10 -6.63 -12.50
C GLY A 142 -9.06 -7.75 -12.67
N GLU A 143 -7.78 -7.46 -12.60
CA GLU A 143 -6.70 -8.45 -12.80
C GLU A 143 -6.21 -9.16 -11.51
N LEU A 144 -6.72 -8.78 -10.33
CA LEU A 144 -6.40 -9.47 -9.07
C LEU A 144 -7.55 -10.28 -8.52
#